data_79c9483446fdb07265ae0b7fcea987f4
#
_entry.id   79c9483446fdb07265ae0b7fcea987f4
#
_cell.length_a   1.000
_cell.length_b   1.000
_cell.length_c   1.000
_cell.angle_alpha   90.00
_cell.angle_beta   90.00
_cell.angle_gamma   90.00
#
_symmetry.space_group_name_H-M   'P 1'
#
loop_
_entity.id
_entity.type
_entity.pdbx_description
1 polymer ?
#
loop_
_entity_poly.entity_id
_entity_poly.type
_entity_poly.pdbx_seq_one_letter_code
_entity_poly.pdbx_strand_id
1 'polypeptide(L)'
;MKSFWSRIAIALLFITVTFSAKAEFGQWCVADSQIPDYVTQAALDWACQHGGADCSKIQPNQPCFLPNTLKDHASVVFNSYYQSYKHMGADCYFSSAAILTQRDPSHGSCHFEYIK
;
A
#
# COMPACT_ATOMS: atom_id res chain seq x y z
N MET A 1 -46.31 -18.69 -11.40
CA MET A 1 -45.30 -18.21 -12.36
C MET A 1 -44.90 -16.75 -12.15
N LYS A 2 -45.84 -15.84 -11.94
CA LYS A 2 -45.50 -14.43 -11.73
C LYS A 2 -44.68 -14.16 -10.47
N SER A 3 -44.90 -14.91 -9.38
CA SER A 3 -44.12 -14.79 -8.14
C SER A 3 -42.68 -15.30 -8.26
N PHE A 4 -42.40 -16.20 -9.17
CA PHE A 4 -41.09 -16.76 -9.41
C PHE A 4 -40.14 -15.69 -10.06
N TRP A 5 -40.67 -14.97 -11.04
CA TRP A 5 -39.89 -13.94 -11.75
C TRP A 5 -39.57 -12.75 -10.87
N SER A 6 -40.49 -12.31 -9.99
CA SER A 6 -40.21 -11.20 -9.08
C SER A 6 -39.18 -11.56 -8.00
N ARG A 7 -39.10 -12.83 -7.60
CA ARG A 7 -38.08 -13.30 -6.67
C ARG A 7 -36.68 -13.30 -7.28
N ILE A 8 -36.54 -13.63 -8.54
CA ILE A 8 -35.27 -13.59 -9.27
C ILE A 8 -34.80 -12.16 -9.44
N ALA A 9 -35.69 -11.24 -9.78
CA ALA A 9 -35.34 -9.81 -9.93
C ALA A 9 -34.82 -9.19 -8.61
N ILE A 10 -35.44 -9.55 -7.48
CA ILE A 10 -35.01 -9.08 -6.15
C ILE A 10 -33.62 -9.62 -5.78
N ALA A 11 -33.35 -10.90 -6.07
CA ALA A 11 -32.05 -11.50 -5.80
C ALA A 11 -30.92 -10.85 -6.61
N LEU A 12 -31.18 -10.48 -7.86
CA LEU A 12 -30.19 -9.78 -8.70
C LEU A 12 -29.88 -8.37 -8.19
N LEU A 13 -30.86 -7.66 -7.64
CA LEU A 13 -30.66 -6.35 -7.04
C LEU A 13 -29.77 -6.43 -5.80
N PHE A 14 -29.90 -7.44 -4.97
CA PHE A 14 -29.05 -7.63 -3.78
C PHE A 14 -27.60 -7.88 -4.14
N ILE A 15 -27.32 -8.61 -5.21
CA ILE A 15 -25.96 -8.89 -5.67
C ILE A 15 -25.26 -7.60 -6.15
N THR A 16 -25.98 -6.70 -6.82
CA THR A 16 -25.41 -5.43 -7.29
C THR A 16 -25.04 -4.46 -6.15
N VAL A 17 -25.80 -4.46 -5.05
CA VAL A 17 -25.52 -3.58 -3.89
C VAL A 17 -24.26 -4.01 -3.15
N THR A 18 -23.97 -5.32 -3.06
CA THR A 18 -22.77 -5.83 -2.37
C THR A 18 -21.48 -5.52 -3.11
N PHE A 19 -21.50 -5.30 -4.42
CA PHE A 19 -20.29 -4.99 -5.19
C PHE A 19 -19.79 -3.56 -4.99
N SER A 20 -20.66 -2.58 -4.75
CA SER A 20 -20.28 -1.19 -4.60
C SER A 20 -19.60 -0.87 -3.27
N ALA A 21 -19.70 -1.74 -2.26
CA ALA A 21 -19.11 -1.52 -0.93
C ALA A 21 -17.60 -1.80 -0.86
N LYS A 22 -17.00 -2.40 -1.90
CA LYS A 22 -15.58 -2.82 -1.88
C LYS A 22 -14.61 -1.79 -2.46
N ALA A 23 -15.09 -0.66 -2.97
CA ALA A 23 -14.27 0.30 -3.72
C ALA A 23 -13.63 1.40 -2.87
N GLU A 24 -13.81 1.40 -1.54
CA GLU A 24 -13.47 2.56 -0.70
C GLU A 24 -12.30 2.36 0.26
N PHE A 25 -11.54 1.26 0.15
CA PHE A 25 -10.43 1.01 1.06
C PHE A 25 -9.15 1.65 0.55
N GLY A 26 -8.41 2.31 1.47
CA GLY A 26 -7.09 2.82 1.18
C GLY A 26 -6.11 1.69 0.91
N GLN A 27 -5.04 2.00 0.22
CA GLN A 27 -3.96 1.05 -0.06
C GLN A 27 -2.63 1.70 0.19
N TRP A 28 -1.78 1.00 0.92
CA TRP A 28 -0.42 1.41 1.21
C TRP A 28 0.55 0.37 0.65
N CYS A 29 1.72 0.82 0.26
CA CYS A 29 2.77 -0.04 -0.28
C CYS A 29 3.82 -0.26 0.80
N VAL A 30 3.97 -1.51 1.25
CA VAL A 30 4.87 -1.86 2.35
C VAL A 30 5.82 -2.97 1.95
N ALA A 31 6.92 -3.11 2.68
CA ALA A 31 7.87 -4.19 2.45
C ALA A 31 7.24 -5.54 2.79
N ASP A 32 7.48 -6.53 1.93
CA ASP A 32 7.10 -7.92 2.19
C ASP A 32 8.12 -8.53 3.13
N SER A 33 7.67 -8.91 4.32
CA SER A 33 8.54 -9.47 5.36
C SER A 33 9.18 -10.81 4.99
N GLN A 34 8.64 -11.51 4.00
CA GLN A 34 9.12 -12.82 3.58
C GLN A 34 10.21 -12.76 2.51
N ILE A 35 10.48 -11.58 1.97
CA ILE A 35 11.51 -11.39 0.95
C ILE A 35 12.86 -11.23 1.62
N PRO A 36 13.94 -11.83 1.07
CA PRO A 36 15.29 -11.68 1.64
C PRO A 36 15.73 -10.22 1.74
N ASP A 37 16.48 -9.91 2.80
CA ASP A 37 16.91 -8.54 3.10
C ASP A 37 17.71 -7.91 1.96
N TYR A 38 18.53 -8.68 1.23
CA TYR A 38 19.32 -8.10 0.15
C TYR A 38 18.44 -7.57 -0.99
N VAL A 39 17.28 -8.19 -1.25
CA VAL A 39 16.32 -7.69 -2.24
C VAL A 39 15.67 -6.41 -1.73
N THR A 40 15.25 -6.40 -0.48
CA THR A 40 14.66 -5.21 0.16
C THR A 40 15.63 -4.05 0.16
N GLN A 41 16.90 -4.29 0.52
CA GLN A 41 17.93 -3.25 0.57
C GLN A 41 18.18 -2.65 -0.81
N ALA A 42 18.30 -3.49 -1.84
CA ALA A 42 18.52 -3.01 -3.20
C ALA A 42 17.35 -2.13 -3.68
N ALA A 43 16.13 -2.53 -3.37
CA ALA A 43 14.93 -1.78 -3.74
C ALA A 43 14.86 -0.44 -2.98
N LEU A 44 15.19 -0.45 -1.69
CA LEU A 44 15.24 0.77 -0.87
C LEU A 44 16.27 1.76 -1.42
N ASP A 45 17.46 1.27 -1.72
CA ASP A 45 18.54 2.10 -2.28
C ASP A 45 18.12 2.72 -3.62
N TRP A 46 17.50 1.91 -4.48
CA TRP A 46 17.01 2.44 -5.77
C TRP A 46 15.97 3.53 -5.56
N ALA A 47 15.01 3.33 -4.68
CA ALA A 47 13.93 4.28 -4.44
C ALA A 47 14.48 5.61 -3.90
N CYS A 48 15.48 5.57 -3.01
CA CYS A 48 16.09 6.78 -2.44
C CYS A 48 17.02 7.47 -3.41
N GLN A 49 17.79 6.73 -4.21
CA GLN A 49 18.84 7.32 -5.07
C GLN A 49 18.32 7.67 -6.46
N HIS A 50 17.42 6.88 -7.01
CA HIS A 50 16.98 7.02 -8.41
C HIS A 50 15.48 7.21 -8.56
N GLY A 51 14.68 6.70 -7.62
CA GLY A 51 13.22 6.71 -7.72
C GLY A 51 12.56 8.03 -7.32
N GLY A 52 13.28 8.92 -6.66
CA GLY A 52 12.73 10.21 -6.20
C GLY A 52 11.82 10.08 -4.97
N ALA A 53 11.92 9.00 -4.21
CA ALA A 53 11.19 8.87 -2.96
C ALA A 53 11.77 9.78 -1.89
N ASP A 54 10.92 10.25 -0.97
CA ASP A 54 11.36 11.02 0.18
C ASP A 54 11.87 10.06 1.27
N CYS A 55 13.21 10.05 1.45
CA CYS A 55 13.86 9.20 2.43
C CYS A 55 14.27 9.96 3.70
N SER A 56 13.84 11.21 3.87
CA SER A 56 14.18 12.00 5.05
C SER A 56 13.57 11.46 6.33
N LYS A 57 12.38 10.88 6.25
CA LYS A 57 11.63 10.43 7.43
C LYS A 57 12.26 9.23 8.15
N ILE A 58 13.10 8.47 7.48
CA ILE A 58 13.75 7.28 8.04
C ILE A 58 15.17 7.56 8.56
N GLN A 59 15.60 8.81 8.54
CA GLN A 59 16.91 9.20 9.09
C GLN A 59 16.86 9.31 10.62
N PRO A 60 17.99 9.22 11.33
CA PRO A 60 18.01 9.38 12.77
C PRO A 60 17.29 10.65 13.23
N ASN A 61 16.54 10.55 14.32
CA ASN A 61 15.74 11.63 14.92
C ASN A 61 14.52 12.04 14.08
N GLN A 62 14.23 11.35 12.99
CA GLN A 62 13.04 11.61 12.19
C GLN A 62 11.87 10.72 12.60
N PRO A 63 10.62 11.09 12.25
CA PRO A 63 9.41 10.40 12.77
C PRO A 63 9.34 8.92 12.47
N CYS A 64 9.94 8.45 11.40
CA CYS A 64 9.87 7.04 10.97
C CYS A 64 11.20 6.30 11.10
N PHE A 65 12.16 6.85 11.86
CA PHE A 65 13.40 6.15 12.11
C PHE A 65 13.17 4.88 12.94
N LEU A 66 12.32 4.97 13.96
CA LEU A 66 11.98 3.83 14.80
C LEU A 66 10.65 3.18 14.33
N PRO A 67 10.54 1.85 14.33
CA PRO A 67 11.58 0.87 14.65
C PRO A 67 12.73 0.90 13.65
N ASN A 68 13.96 0.83 14.14
CA ASN A 68 15.16 0.90 13.31
C ASN A 68 15.45 -0.48 12.68
N THR A 69 14.63 -0.88 11.72
CA THR A 69 14.81 -2.12 10.97
C THR A 69 14.71 -1.83 9.47
N LEU A 70 15.32 -2.70 8.67
CA LEU A 70 15.29 -2.56 7.22
C LEU A 70 13.85 -2.60 6.68
N LYS A 71 13.04 -3.54 7.14
CA LYS A 71 11.66 -3.71 6.63
C LYS A 71 10.79 -2.51 7.00
N ASP A 72 10.93 -1.98 8.19
CA ASP A 72 10.17 -0.81 8.60
C ASP A 72 10.57 0.43 7.80
N HIS A 73 11.86 0.66 7.61
CA HIS A 73 12.34 1.78 6.78
C HIS A 73 11.91 1.64 5.33
N ALA A 74 12.05 0.43 4.75
CA ALA A 74 11.65 0.17 3.38
C ALA A 74 10.16 0.39 3.18
N SER A 75 9.34 0.01 4.14
CA SER A 75 7.88 0.20 4.06
C SER A 75 7.52 1.68 3.92
N VAL A 76 8.15 2.56 4.69
CA VAL A 76 7.93 4.00 4.59
C VAL A 76 8.30 4.53 3.20
N VAL A 77 9.46 4.14 2.71
CA VAL A 77 9.98 4.63 1.43
C VAL A 77 9.19 4.06 0.25
N PHE A 78 8.86 2.78 0.27
CA PHE A 78 8.04 2.16 -0.78
C PHE A 78 6.68 2.84 -0.88
N ASN A 79 6.05 3.13 0.26
CA ASN A 79 4.78 3.82 0.27
C ASN A 79 4.88 5.26 -0.22
N SER A 80 5.91 5.99 0.19
CA SER A 80 6.15 7.36 -0.29
C SER A 80 6.29 7.39 -1.80
N TYR A 81 7.10 6.51 -2.37
CA TYR A 81 7.23 6.38 -3.82
C TYR A 81 5.90 6.04 -4.49
N TYR A 82 5.21 5.02 -3.98
CA TYR A 82 3.97 4.54 -4.57
C TYR A 82 2.89 5.63 -4.57
N GLN A 83 2.69 6.30 -3.45
CA GLN A 83 1.68 7.36 -3.37
C GLN A 83 1.99 8.52 -4.31
N SER A 84 3.27 8.89 -4.44
CA SER A 84 3.69 9.99 -5.30
C SER A 84 3.51 9.69 -6.79
N TYR A 85 3.68 8.45 -7.20
CA TYR A 85 3.75 8.10 -8.63
C TYR A 85 2.68 7.13 -9.11
N LYS A 86 1.78 6.65 -8.25
CA LYS A 86 0.76 5.67 -8.67
C LYS A 86 -0.17 6.18 -9.76
N HIS A 87 -0.49 7.46 -9.76
CA HIS A 87 -1.34 8.06 -10.80
C HIS A 87 -0.60 8.25 -12.12
N MET A 88 0.71 8.08 -12.11
CA MET A 88 1.57 8.08 -13.30
C MET A 88 1.97 6.67 -13.73
N GLY A 89 1.32 5.64 -13.16
CA GLY A 89 1.53 4.26 -13.54
C GLY A 89 2.51 3.46 -12.68
N ALA A 90 2.99 4.00 -11.56
CA ALA A 90 3.90 3.27 -10.68
C ALA A 90 3.20 2.11 -9.97
N ASP A 91 3.90 0.99 -9.88
CA ASP A 91 3.44 -0.21 -9.19
C ASP A 91 4.03 -0.32 -7.79
N CYS A 92 3.33 -1.03 -6.90
CA CYS A 92 3.86 -1.47 -5.63
C CYS A 92 4.46 -2.86 -5.79
N TYR A 93 5.67 -2.95 -6.34
CA TYR A 93 6.30 -4.24 -6.62
C TYR A 93 7.76 -4.29 -6.18
N PHE A 94 8.63 -3.42 -6.70
CA PHE A 94 10.05 -3.30 -6.31
C PHE A 94 10.77 -4.65 -6.38
N SER A 95 10.67 -5.33 -7.52
CA SER A 95 11.28 -6.65 -7.72
C SER A 95 10.86 -7.67 -6.65
N SER A 96 9.58 -7.71 -6.33
CA SER A 96 8.95 -8.54 -5.31
C SER A 96 9.19 -8.10 -3.87
N ALA A 97 9.92 -7.00 -3.63
CA ALA A 97 10.22 -6.54 -2.28
C ALA A 97 9.02 -5.91 -1.56
N ALA A 98 7.97 -5.51 -2.30
CA ALA A 98 6.84 -4.78 -1.74
C ALA A 98 5.51 -5.45 -2.04
N ILE A 99 4.52 -5.21 -1.19
CA ILE A 99 3.14 -5.65 -1.33
C ILE A 99 2.19 -4.53 -0.94
N LEU A 100 0.98 -4.56 -1.48
CA LEU A 100 -0.10 -3.66 -1.06
C LEU A 100 -0.78 -4.19 0.19
N THR A 101 -1.14 -3.27 1.10
CA THR A 101 -1.97 -3.57 2.26
C THR A 101 -3.11 -2.57 2.35
N GLN A 102 -4.28 -3.04 2.81
CA GLN A 102 -5.43 -2.17 3.08
C GLN A 102 -5.44 -1.67 4.53
N ARG A 103 -4.54 -2.17 5.35
CA ARG A 103 -4.39 -1.76 6.73
C ARG A 103 -3.37 -0.64 6.82
N ASP A 104 -3.78 0.50 7.39
CA ASP A 104 -2.91 1.65 7.59
C ASP A 104 -1.71 1.26 8.46
N PRO A 105 -0.49 1.34 7.93
CA PRO A 105 0.70 0.95 8.69
C PRO A 105 1.24 2.05 9.61
N SER A 106 0.60 3.21 9.68
CA SER A 106 1.02 4.32 10.54
C SER A 106 1.09 3.90 12.00
N HIS A 107 2.08 4.42 12.73
CA HIS A 107 2.31 4.10 14.14
C HIS A 107 3.07 5.23 14.82
N GLY A 108 2.72 5.53 16.08
CA GLY A 108 3.36 6.61 16.82
C GLY A 108 3.31 7.91 16.03
N SER A 109 4.45 8.56 15.91
CA SER A 109 4.59 9.79 15.12
C SER A 109 4.87 9.52 13.63
N CYS A 110 5.06 8.27 13.23
CA CYS A 110 5.28 7.89 11.84
C CYS A 110 3.95 7.75 11.11
N HIS A 111 3.68 8.69 10.23
CA HIS A 111 2.47 8.72 9.43
C HIS A 111 2.76 8.26 8.00
N PHE A 112 2.06 7.22 7.55
CA PHE A 112 2.14 6.75 6.17
C PHE A 112 1.13 7.51 5.32
N GLU A 113 1.60 8.14 4.27
CA GLU A 113 0.75 8.92 3.36
C GLU A 113 -0.26 8.04 2.64
N TYR A 114 -1.42 8.61 2.36
CA TYR A 114 -2.38 8.04 1.43
C TYR A 114 -2.95 9.13 0.54
N ILE A 115 -2.75 8.99 -0.76
CA ILE A 115 -3.25 9.92 -1.78
C ILE A 115 -4.37 9.21 -2.55
N LYS A 116 -5.54 9.83 -2.61
CA LYS A 116 -6.67 9.29 -3.37
C LYS A 116 -6.41 9.21 -4.87
#